data_18e7910775fde190c240074540cd14df
#
_entry.id   18e7910775fde190c240074540cd14df
#
_cell.length_a   1.000
_cell.length_b   1.000
_cell.length_c   1.000
_cell.angle_alpha   90.00
_cell.angle_beta   90.00
_cell.angle_gamma   90.00
#
_symmetry.space_group_name_H-M   'P 1'
#
loop_
_entity.id
_entity.type
_entity.pdbx_description
1 polymer ?
#
loop_
_entity_poly.entity_id
_entity_poly.type
_entity_poly.pdbx_seq_one_letter_code
_entity_poly.pdbx_strand_id
1 'polypeptide(L)'
;MTIRHPFLEPKMWTYRHYWSLLGLVTLVEAFLATEHVLEEVFYEEVMKYEELVSVQLDWFAMIGIVAGCVFSYWWMHVKQYNYVRLVIVGFIGLIGYLIGFYLTLSTDIHISQLYLPTICRGFAYAVLSATFMVCLEEIMTFQHFFQGLSVFNMLHMVVGGVLGCAVYAQGLAYYVPDNLSRYGSAIDHVSFSSN
;
A
#
# COMPACT_ATOMS: atom_id res chain seq x y z
N MET A 1 6.75 -42.37 0.19
CA MET A 1 6.37 -41.77 1.51
C MET A 1 5.17 -40.89 1.25
N THR A 2 3.97 -41.38 1.51
CA THR A 2 2.73 -40.61 1.31
C THR A 2 2.54 -39.69 2.50
N ILE A 3 2.67 -38.39 2.29
CA ILE A 3 2.38 -37.39 3.32
C ILE A 3 0.88 -37.47 3.60
N ARG A 4 0.52 -38.01 4.77
CA ARG A 4 -0.88 -38.26 5.16
C ARG A 4 -1.70 -36.97 5.36
N HIS A 5 -1.02 -35.85 5.58
CA HIS A 5 -1.64 -34.52 5.73
C HIS A 5 -0.77 -33.51 4.97
N PRO A 6 -1.09 -33.17 3.72
CA PRO A 6 -0.36 -32.11 3.02
C PRO A 6 -0.59 -30.78 3.76
N PHE A 7 0.47 -29.99 3.89
CA PHE A 7 0.41 -28.65 4.52
C PHE A 7 -0.62 -27.74 3.83
N LEU A 8 -0.80 -27.94 2.52
CA LEU A 8 -1.82 -27.26 1.71
C LEU A 8 -2.76 -28.31 1.12
N GLU A 9 -4.00 -28.33 1.55
CA GLU A 9 -4.98 -29.22 0.95
C GLU A 9 -5.37 -28.77 -0.45
N PRO A 10 -5.37 -29.68 -1.45
CA PRO A 10 -5.76 -29.35 -2.82
C PRO A 10 -7.14 -28.72 -2.97
N LYS A 11 -8.05 -28.99 -2.04
CA LYS A 11 -9.41 -28.44 -2.02
C LYS A 11 -9.45 -26.92 -1.84
N MET A 12 -8.47 -26.33 -1.18
CA MET A 12 -8.37 -24.86 -1.02
C MET A 12 -8.28 -24.16 -2.37
N TRP A 13 -7.60 -24.78 -3.31
CA TRP A 13 -7.36 -24.24 -4.63
C TRP A 13 -8.60 -24.26 -5.54
N THR A 14 -9.67 -24.94 -5.15
CA THR A 14 -10.94 -24.97 -5.90
C THR A 14 -11.86 -23.81 -5.60
N TYR A 15 -11.59 -23.02 -4.53
CA TYR A 15 -12.42 -21.87 -4.18
C TYR A 15 -12.11 -20.66 -5.09
N ARG A 16 -12.97 -20.39 -6.07
CA ARG A 16 -12.80 -19.25 -7.01
C ARG A 16 -12.70 -17.90 -6.30
N HIS A 17 -13.50 -17.69 -5.27
CA HIS A 17 -13.51 -16.44 -4.50
C HIS A 17 -12.21 -16.22 -3.71
N TYR A 18 -11.57 -17.28 -3.26
CA TYR A 18 -10.30 -17.21 -2.58
C TYR A 18 -9.19 -16.66 -3.50
N TRP A 19 -9.11 -17.13 -4.75
CA TRP A 19 -8.15 -16.63 -5.73
C TRP A 19 -8.35 -15.15 -6.06
N SER A 20 -9.61 -14.74 -6.20
CA SER A 20 -9.92 -13.34 -6.45
C SER A 20 -9.51 -12.46 -5.27
N LEU A 21 -9.72 -12.93 -4.04
CA LEU A 21 -9.29 -12.24 -2.83
C LEU A 21 -7.76 -12.14 -2.77
N LEU A 22 -7.04 -13.25 -3.01
CA LEU A 22 -5.58 -13.27 -3.02
C LEU A 22 -5.00 -12.32 -4.06
N GLY A 23 -5.56 -12.33 -5.29
CA GLY A 23 -5.13 -11.42 -6.35
C GLY A 23 -5.34 -9.96 -5.97
N LEU A 24 -6.50 -9.62 -5.39
CA LEU A 24 -6.80 -8.26 -4.97
C LEU A 24 -5.86 -7.79 -3.84
N VAL A 25 -5.64 -8.64 -2.84
CA VAL A 25 -4.72 -8.35 -1.73
C VAL A 25 -3.29 -8.13 -2.23
N THR A 26 -2.81 -9.01 -3.12
CA THR A 26 -1.46 -8.88 -3.70
C THR A 26 -1.30 -7.57 -4.48
N LEU A 27 -2.33 -7.17 -5.25
CA LEU A 27 -2.31 -5.90 -5.99
C LEU A 27 -2.30 -4.69 -5.07
N VAL A 28 -3.15 -4.69 -4.03
CA VAL A 28 -3.20 -3.59 -3.06
C VAL A 28 -1.87 -3.46 -2.33
N GLU A 29 -1.26 -4.58 -1.92
CA GLU A 29 0.03 -4.55 -1.23
C GLU A 29 1.17 -4.13 -2.15
N ALA A 30 1.20 -4.61 -3.39
CA ALA A 30 2.19 -4.16 -4.37
C ALA A 30 2.12 -2.66 -4.61
N PHE A 31 0.90 -2.11 -4.64
CA PHE A 31 0.68 -0.68 -4.76
C PHE A 31 1.21 0.08 -3.52
N LEU A 32 0.83 -0.38 -2.32
CA LEU A 32 1.25 0.26 -1.06
C LEU A 32 2.78 0.16 -0.84
N ALA A 33 3.39 -0.96 -1.22
CA ALA A 33 4.85 -1.12 -1.12
C ALA A 33 5.59 -0.21 -2.10
N THR A 34 5.09 -0.07 -3.34
CA THR A 34 5.66 0.87 -4.33
C THR A 34 5.65 2.30 -3.80
N GLU A 35 4.55 2.65 -3.19
CA GLU A 35 4.32 3.97 -2.66
C GLU A 35 5.14 4.26 -1.41
N HIS A 36 5.24 3.32 -0.48
CA HIS A 36 6.07 3.47 0.71
C HIS A 36 7.54 3.74 0.37
N VAL A 37 8.09 3.01 -0.60
CA VAL A 37 9.46 3.25 -1.09
C VAL A 37 9.58 4.62 -1.76
N LEU A 38 8.57 5.06 -2.51
CA LEU A 38 8.55 6.38 -3.13
C LEU A 38 8.51 7.50 -2.10
N GLU A 39 7.70 7.37 -1.05
CA GLU A 39 7.63 8.32 0.05
C GLU A 39 8.98 8.43 0.77
N GLU A 40 9.57 7.30 1.15
CA GLU A 40 10.85 7.26 1.86
C GLU A 40 11.93 8.00 1.07
N VAL A 41 12.11 7.67 -0.21
CA VAL A 41 13.06 8.35 -1.09
C VAL A 41 12.73 9.84 -1.24
N PHE A 42 11.46 10.20 -1.36
CA PHE A 42 11.08 11.59 -1.49
C PHE A 42 11.39 12.39 -0.22
N TYR A 43 11.10 11.85 0.95
CA TYR A 43 11.35 12.55 2.21
C TYR A 43 12.83 12.65 2.55
N GLU A 44 13.59 11.59 2.35
CA GLU A 44 15.02 11.55 2.72
C GLU A 44 15.91 12.23 1.68
N GLU A 45 15.72 11.93 0.40
CA GLU A 45 16.64 12.39 -0.66
C GLU A 45 16.25 13.75 -1.25
N VAL A 46 14.96 13.98 -1.45
CA VAL A 46 14.47 15.22 -2.10
C VAL A 46 14.26 16.32 -1.07
N MET A 47 13.48 16.03 -0.03
CA MET A 47 13.13 17.03 0.99
C MET A 47 14.20 17.17 2.07
N LYS A 48 15.09 16.18 2.20
CA LYS A 48 16.16 16.12 3.23
C LYS A 48 15.62 16.35 4.64
N TYR A 49 14.46 15.76 4.91
CA TYR A 49 13.88 15.82 6.25
C TYR A 49 14.72 14.99 7.22
N GLU A 50 14.79 15.47 8.46
CA GLU A 50 15.39 14.70 9.55
C GLU A 50 14.54 13.44 9.84
N GLU A 51 15.17 12.37 10.33
CA GLU A 51 14.48 11.11 10.70
C GLU A 51 13.29 11.33 11.65
N LEU A 52 13.35 12.34 12.51
CA LEU A 52 12.26 12.73 13.41
C LEU A 52 10.97 13.10 12.66
N VAL A 53 11.08 13.64 11.47
CA VAL A 53 9.94 14.04 10.64
C VAL A 53 9.26 12.80 10.05
N SER A 54 10.03 11.83 9.60
CA SER A 54 9.52 10.53 9.13
C SER A 54 8.73 9.83 10.24
N VAL A 55 9.29 9.78 11.45
CA VAL A 55 8.60 9.22 12.63
C VAL A 55 7.28 9.97 12.95
N GLN A 56 7.26 11.30 12.79
CA GLN A 56 6.00 12.05 12.98
C GLN A 56 4.94 11.64 11.96
N LEU A 57 5.30 11.46 10.70
CA LEU A 57 4.36 11.02 9.67
C LEU A 57 3.81 9.62 9.97
N ASP A 58 4.66 8.72 10.47
CA ASP A 58 4.22 7.39 10.90
C ASP A 58 3.18 7.44 12.03
N TRP A 59 3.33 8.37 12.98
CA TRP A 59 2.31 8.59 14.01
C TRP A 59 0.96 9.00 13.42
N PHE A 60 0.95 9.88 12.41
CA PHE A 60 -0.28 10.26 11.71
C PHE A 60 -0.87 9.10 10.92
N ALA A 61 -0.05 8.25 10.29
CA ALA A 61 -0.50 7.01 9.67
C ALA A 61 -1.17 6.07 10.69
N MET A 62 -0.58 5.92 11.88
CA MET A 62 -1.15 5.10 12.96
C MET A 62 -2.51 5.62 13.45
N ILE A 63 -2.68 6.94 13.54
CA ILE A 63 -4.00 7.55 13.84
C ILE A 63 -5.02 7.14 12.77
N GLY A 64 -4.64 7.19 11.50
CA GLY A 64 -5.45 6.73 10.39
C GLY A 64 -5.83 5.25 10.51
N ILE A 65 -4.86 4.39 10.84
CA ILE A 65 -5.06 2.95 11.04
C ILE A 65 -6.09 2.69 12.16
N VAL A 66 -5.93 3.33 13.31
CA VAL A 66 -6.87 3.18 14.43
C VAL A 66 -8.27 3.62 14.02
N ALA A 67 -8.40 4.78 13.37
CA ALA A 67 -9.68 5.27 12.87
C ALA A 67 -10.32 4.31 11.85
N GLY A 68 -9.53 3.76 10.94
CA GLY A 68 -9.97 2.77 9.94
C GLY A 68 -10.44 1.46 10.58
N CYS A 69 -9.73 0.95 11.58
CA CYS A 69 -10.14 -0.24 12.33
C CYS A 69 -11.48 -0.02 13.06
N VAL A 70 -11.61 1.10 13.78
CA VAL A 70 -12.85 1.45 14.49
C VAL A 70 -14.02 1.61 13.51
N PHE A 71 -13.77 2.29 12.38
CA PHE A 71 -14.77 2.46 11.34
C PHE A 71 -15.21 1.12 10.73
N SER A 72 -14.27 0.25 10.40
CA SER A 72 -14.55 -1.08 9.83
C SER A 72 -15.36 -1.93 10.79
N TYR A 73 -14.96 -1.97 12.07
CA TYR A 73 -15.70 -2.67 13.10
C TYR A 73 -17.13 -2.16 13.25
N TRP A 74 -17.29 -0.83 13.36
CA TRP A 74 -18.60 -0.20 13.46
C TRP A 74 -19.49 -0.51 12.24
N TRP A 75 -18.91 -0.39 11.04
CA TRP A 75 -19.63 -0.65 9.79
C TRP A 75 -20.11 -2.11 9.69
N MET A 76 -19.24 -3.06 9.99
CA MET A 76 -19.58 -4.49 9.96
C MET A 76 -20.67 -4.81 10.97
N HIS A 77 -20.62 -4.20 12.14
CA HIS A 77 -21.63 -4.41 13.18
C HIS A 77 -23.00 -3.81 12.84
N VAL A 78 -23.03 -2.60 12.26
CA VAL A 78 -24.29 -1.86 12.00
C VAL A 78 -24.91 -2.24 10.65
N LYS A 79 -24.10 -2.47 9.61
CA LYS A 79 -24.55 -2.68 8.23
C LYS A 79 -24.56 -4.14 7.78
N GLN A 80 -24.40 -5.06 8.72
CA GLN A 80 -24.50 -6.51 8.48
C GLN A 80 -23.76 -6.96 7.21
N TYR A 81 -22.43 -7.03 7.28
CA TYR A 81 -21.58 -7.73 6.30
C TYR A 81 -21.59 -7.18 4.85
N ASN A 82 -21.72 -5.88 4.67
CA ASN A 82 -21.62 -5.29 3.34
C ASN A 82 -20.17 -4.98 2.96
N TYR A 83 -19.37 -6.04 2.75
CA TYR A 83 -17.93 -5.96 2.46
C TYR A 83 -17.58 -5.18 1.19
N VAL A 84 -18.42 -5.30 0.14
CA VAL A 84 -18.17 -4.59 -1.11
C VAL A 84 -18.11 -3.08 -0.91
N ARG A 85 -19.01 -2.55 -0.07
CA ARG A 85 -19.00 -1.11 0.23
C ARG A 85 -17.78 -0.70 1.06
N LEU A 86 -17.33 -1.55 1.99
CA LEU A 86 -16.10 -1.31 2.74
C LEU A 86 -14.87 -1.29 1.83
N VAL A 87 -14.78 -2.23 0.90
CA VAL A 87 -13.70 -2.25 -0.12
C VAL A 87 -13.74 -0.96 -0.94
N ILE A 88 -14.92 -0.51 -1.38
CA ILE A 88 -15.06 0.75 -2.11
C ILE A 88 -14.59 1.94 -1.25
N VAL A 89 -14.98 2.01 0.01
CA VAL A 89 -14.54 3.07 0.94
C VAL A 89 -13.01 3.05 1.10
N GLY A 90 -12.41 1.86 1.26
CA GLY A 90 -10.97 1.72 1.33
C GLY A 90 -10.27 2.22 0.05
N PHE A 91 -10.76 1.89 -1.13
CA PHE A 91 -10.21 2.40 -2.39
C PHE A 91 -10.42 3.91 -2.57
N ILE A 92 -11.54 4.46 -2.16
CA ILE A 92 -11.76 5.91 -2.14
C ILE A 92 -10.73 6.59 -1.23
N GLY A 93 -10.44 5.99 -0.07
CA GLY A 93 -9.40 6.46 0.83
C GLY A 93 -8.00 6.46 0.18
N LEU A 94 -7.64 5.37 -0.53
CA LEU A 94 -6.38 5.31 -1.29
C LEU A 94 -6.31 6.35 -2.40
N ILE A 95 -7.36 6.54 -3.16
CA ILE A 95 -7.42 7.57 -4.21
C ILE A 95 -7.29 8.96 -3.59
N GLY A 96 -7.99 9.21 -2.49
CA GLY A 96 -7.88 10.47 -1.74
C GLY A 96 -6.46 10.74 -1.25
N TYR A 97 -5.79 9.72 -0.74
CA TYR A 97 -4.38 9.80 -0.38
C TYR A 97 -3.51 10.16 -1.59
N LEU A 98 -3.65 9.44 -2.71
CA LEU A 98 -2.87 9.69 -3.93
C LEU A 98 -3.03 11.11 -4.45
N ILE A 99 -4.26 11.59 -4.52
CA ILE A 99 -4.55 12.96 -4.95
C ILE A 99 -3.91 13.95 -3.97
N GLY A 100 -4.08 13.73 -2.67
CA GLY A 100 -3.49 14.56 -1.63
C GLY A 100 -1.97 14.59 -1.73
N PHE A 101 -1.33 13.44 -1.84
CA PHE A 101 0.12 13.32 -1.98
C PHE A 101 0.61 13.98 -3.27
N TYR A 102 -0.05 13.74 -4.41
CA TYR A 102 0.32 14.35 -5.69
C TYR A 102 0.23 15.89 -5.65
N LEU A 103 -0.80 16.45 -5.02
CA LEU A 103 -0.96 17.88 -4.87
C LEU A 103 0.10 18.51 -3.95
N THR A 104 0.67 17.69 -3.08
CA THR A 104 1.73 18.11 -2.14
C THR A 104 3.15 17.82 -2.67
N LEU A 105 3.34 17.23 -3.84
CA LEU A 105 4.64 16.98 -4.48
C LEU A 105 5.26 18.29 -5.00
N SER A 106 5.74 19.13 -4.10
CA SER A 106 6.45 20.38 -4.41
C SER A 106 7.62 20.52 -3.42
N THR A 107 8.70 21.14 -3.83
CA THR A 107 9.90 21.34 -2.99
C THR A 107 9.71 22.35 -1.85
N ASP A 108 8.65 23.14 -1.89
CA ASP A 108 8.37 24.19 -0.91
C ASP A 108 7.25 23.85 0.08
N ILE A 109 7.03 22.54 0.31
CA ILE A 109 5.94 22.05 1.15
C ILE A 109 6.25 22.20 2.62
N HIS A 110 5.25 22.67 3.35
CA HIS A 110 5.25 22.58 4.81
C HIS A 110 4.78 21.19 5.24
N ILE A 111 5.52 20.54 6.16
CA ILE A 111 5.24 19.18 6.66
C ILE A 111 3.78 18.96 7.07
N SER A 112 3.11 20.00 7.59
CA SER A 112 1.71 19.94 8.01
C SER A 112 0.73 19.57 6.89
N GLN A 113 1.10 19.79 5.63
CA GLN A 113 0.28 19.45 4.47
C GLN A 113 0.30 17.96 4.17
N LEU A 114 1.32 17.23 4.65
CA LEU A 114 1.46 15.79 4.50
C LEU A 114 0.65 14.99 5.53
N TYR A 115 0.23 15.61 6.64
CA TYR A 115 -0.47 14.90 7.71
C TYR A 115 -1.80 14.30 7.24
N LEU A 116 -2.59 15.08 6.49
CA LEU A 116 -3.91 14.61 6.02
C LEU A 116 -3.80 13.47 5.02
N PRO A 117 -2.99 13.53 3.97
CA PRO A 117 -2.74 12.40 3.08
C PRO A 117 -2.30 11.15 3.85
N THR A 118 -1.35 11.27 4.77
CA THR A 118 -0.82 10.16 5.56
C THR A 118 -1.90 9.50 6.44
N ILE A 119 -2.79 10.30 7.07
CA ILE A 119 -3.96 9.77 7.81
C ILE A 119 -4.89 9.01 6.86
N CYS A 120 -5.17 9.54 5.67
CA CYS A 120 -6.02 8.88 4.67
C CYS A 120 -5.42 7.54 4.21
N ARG A 121 -4.08 7.46 4.04
CA ARG A 121 -3.38 6.22 3.75
C ARG A 121 -3.59 5.17 4.85
N GLY A 122 -3.28 5.55 6.09
CA GLY A 122 -3.46 4.65 7.23
C GLY A 122 -4.89 4.16 7.38
N PHE A 123 -5.88 5.05 7.21
CA PHE A 123 -7.29 4.71 7.24
C PHE A 123 -7.66 3.71 6.14
N ALA A 124 -7.27 3.98 4.90
CA ALA A 124 -7.57 3.12 3.76
C ALA A 124 -6.94 1.73 3.92
N TYR A 125 -5.67 1.68 4.34
CA TYR A 125 -4.97 0.44 4.65
C TYR A 125 -5.73 -0.40 5.68
N ALA A 126 -6.12 0.19 6.79
CA ALA A 126 -6.83 -0.51 7.86
C ALA A 126 -8.21 -1.01 7.41
N VAL A 127 -8.96 -0.20 6.66
CA VAL A 127 -10.27 -0.60 6.14
C VAL A 127 -10.15 -1.78 5.17
N LEU A 128 -9.18 -1.75 4.25
CA LEU A 128 -8.97 -2.82 3.29
C LEU A 128 -8.47 -4.09 3.97
N SER A 129 -7.46 -4.00 4.83
CA SER A 129 -6.88 -5.14 5.54
C SER A 129 -7.91 -5.83 6.43
N ALA A 130 -8.68 -5.07 7.23
CA ALA A 130 -9.74 -5.61 8.07
C ALA A 130 -10.82 -6.32 7.22
N THR A 131 -11.20 -5.71 6.09
CA THR A 131 -12.22 -6.28 5.21
C THR A 131 -11.72 -7.56 4.55
N PHE A 132 -10.48 -7.60 4.09
CA PHE A 132 -9.89 -8.78 3.47
C PHE A 132 -9.76 -9.94 4.45
N MET A 133 -9.39 -9.67 5.71
CA MET A 133 -9.31 -10.69 6.75
C MET A 133 -10.66 -11.31 7.04
N VAL A 134 -11.73 -10.51 7.15
CA VAL A 134 -13.08 -11.03 7.38
C VAL A 134 -13.60 -11.78 6.15
N CYS A 135 -13.34 -11.30 4.94
CA CYS A 135 -13.67 -12.04 3.71
C CYS A 135 -12.95 -13.40 3.65
N LEU A 136 -11.70 -13.46 4.09
CA LEU A 136 -10.95 -14.73 4.18
C LEU A 136 -11.62 -15.70 5.16
N GLU A 137 -12.03 -15.20 6.33
CA GLU A 137 -12.73 -16.00 7.34
C GLU A 137 -14.05 -16.57 6.83
N GLU A 138 -14.81 -15.80 6.04
CA GLU A 138 -16.08 -16.28 5.46
C GLU A 138 -15.89 -17.27 4.31
N ILE A 139 -14.84 -17.10 3.51
CA ILE A 139 -14.57 -18.00 2.37
C ILE A 139 -14.04 -19.35 2.86
N MET A 140 -13.27 -19.36 3.94
CA MET A 140 -12.59 -20.55 4.43
C MET A 140 -13.40 -21.26 5.52
N THR A 141 -13.42 -22.60 5.44
CA THR A 141 -13.86 -23.40 6.58
C THR A 141 -12.84 -23.35 7.71
N PHE A 142 -13.30 -23.49 8.95
CA PHE A 142 -12.41 -23.43 10.11
C PHE A 142 -11.17 -24.34 10.01
N GLN A 143 -11.33 -25.53 9.42
CA GLN A 143 -10.22 -26.48 9.23
C GLN A 143 -9.11 -25.95 8.28
N HIS A 144 -9.48 -25.14 7.30
CA HIS A 144 -8.55 -24.62 6.28
C HIS A 144 -8.13 -23.16 6.52
N PHE A 145 -8.73 -22.51 7.52
CA PHE A 145 -8.51 -21.09 7.79
C PHE A 145 -7.03 -20.76 8.02
N PHE A 146 -6.35 -21.52 8.88
CA PHE A 146 -4.93 -21.25 9.16
C PHE A 146 -4.02 -21.48 7.96
N GLN A 147 -4.35 -22.44 7.11
CA GLN A 147 -3.62 -22.67 5.85
C GLN A 147 -3.86 -21.52 4.88
N GLY A 148 -5.13 -21.11 4.73
CA GLY A 148 -5.52 -19.97 3.91
C GLY A 148 -4.89 -18.67 4.39
N LEU A 149 -4.84 -18.44 5.68
CA LEU A 149 -4.20 -17.28 6.31
C LEU A 149 -2.68 -17.27 6.06
N SER A 150 -2.01 -18.42 6.11
CA SER A 150 -0.57 -18.50 5.84
C SER A 150 -0.25 -18.13 4.39
N VAL A 151 -1.03 -18.62 3.43
CA VAL A 151 -0.87 -18.26 2.01
C VAL A 151 -1.23 -16.80 1.78
N PHE A 152 -2.29 -16.30 2.41
CA PHE A 152 -2.69 -14.89 2.37
C PHE A 152 -1.56 -13.99 2.86
N ASN A 153 -0.98 -14.26 4.02
CA ASN A 153 0.12 -13.47 4.56
C ASN A 153 1.38 -13.54 3.68
N MET A 154 1.68 -14.71 3.11
CA MET A 154 2.80 -14.86 2.18
C MET A 154 2.62 -14.00 0.93
N LEU A 155 1.44 -14.01 0.34
CA LEU A 155 1.13 -13.20 -0.85
C LEU A 155 1.06 -11.71 -0.52
N HIS A 156 0.45 -11.38 0.60
CA HIS A 156 0.35 -10.00 1.08
C HIS A 156 1.75 -9.41 1.36
N MET A 157 2.51 -9.99 2.27
CA MET A 157 3.76 -9.37 2.74
C MET A 157 4.96 -9.61 1.81
N VAL A 158 5.07 -10.81 1.21
CA VAL A 158 6.26 -11.18 0.44
C VAL A 158 6.07 -10.89 -1.04
N VAL A 159 5.03 -11.46 -1.65
CA VAL A 159 4.85 -11.34 -3.11
C VAL A 159 4.41 -9.93 -3.48
N GLY A 160 3.46 -9.34 -2.75
CA GLY A 160 3.01 -7.98 -2.96
C GLY A 160 4.15 -6.97 -2.78
N GLY A 161 4.90 -7.07 -1.68
CA GLY A 161 6.05 -6.21 -1.40
C GLY A 161 7.13 -6.29 -2.48
N VAL A 162 7.53 -7.51 -2.87
CA VAL A 162 8.55 -7.71 -3.94
C VAL A 162 8.07 -7.15 -5.28
N LEU A 163 6.80 -7.37 -5.64
CA LEU A 163 6.24 -6.80 -6.87
C LEU A 163 6.22 -5.27 -6.83
N GLY A 164 5.84 -4.68 -5.70
CA GLY A 164 5.86 -3.23 -5.52
C GLY A 164 7.25 -2.63 -5.68
N CYS A 165 8.25 -3.19 -5.02
CA CYS A 165 9.63 -2.77 -5.17
C CYS A 165 10.16 -2.94 -6.60
N ALA A 166 9.79 -4.03 -7.29
CA ALA A 166 10.19 -4.25 -8.68
C ALA A 166 9.57 -3.21 -9.63
N VAL A 167 8.29 -2.89 -9.46
CA VAL A 167 7.60 -1.84 -10.23
C VAL A 167 8.26 -0.49 -10.01
N TYR A 168 8.58 -0.14 -8.77
CA TYR A 168 9.28 1.09 -8.42
C TYR A 168 10.66 1.15 -9.07
N ALA A 169 11.48 0.09 -8.92
CA ALA A 169 12.82 0.03 -9.50
C ALA A 169 12.79 0.17 -11.03
N GLN A 170 11.81 -0.46 -11.70
CA GLN A 170 11.66 -0.34 -13.14
C GLN A 170 11.19 1.06 -13.56
N GLY A 171 10.30 1.68 -12.78
CA GLY A 171 9.90 3.07 -12.96
C GLY A 171 11.10 4.02 -12.88
N LEU A 172 11.93 3.89 -11.85
CA LEU A 172 13.16 4.69 -11.72
C LEU A 172 14.12 4.48 -12.88
N ALA A 173 14.36 3.22 -13.28
CA ALA A 173 15.26 2.89 -14.38
C ALA A 173 14.81 3.50 -15.72
N TYR A 174 13.51 3.71 -15.89
CA TYR A 174 12.96 4.31 -17.11
C TYR A 174 12.94 5.84 -17.06
N TYR A 175 12.44 6.43 -15.96
CA TYR A 175 12.22 7.88 -15.89
C TYR A 175 13.46 8.69 -15.52
N VAL A 176 14.37 8.15 -14.71
CA VAL A 176 15.56 8.91 -14.27
C VAL A 176 16.50 9.26 -15.44
N PRO A 177 16.89 8.32 -16.32
CA PRO A 177 17.76 8.65 -17.46
C PRO A 177 17.13 9.66 -18.43
N ASP A 178 15.82 9.54 -18.71
CA ASP A 178 15.11 10.45 -19.62
C ASP A 178 15.08 11.87 -19.05
N ASN A 179 14.77 12.01 -17.77
CA ASN A 179 14.77 13.31 -17.11
C ASN A 179 16.18 13.90 -16.96
N LEU A 180 17.20 13.09 -16.62
CA LEU A 180 18.57 13.55 -16.57
C LEU A 180 19.06 14.04 -17.92
N SER A 181 18.70 13.37 -19.03
CA SER A 181 19.07 13.81 -20.37
C SER A 181 18.40 15.14 -20.76
N ARG A 182 17.16 15.36 -20.33
CA ARG A 182 16.41 16.61 -20.59
C ARG A 182 16.91 17.79 -19.78
N TYR A 183 17.19 17.57 -18.47
CA TYR A 183 17.59 18.66 -17.56
C TYR A 183 19.09 18.84 -17.49
N GLY A 184 19.90 17.81 -17.75
CA GLY A 184 21.35 17.90 -17.80
C GLY A 184 21.83 18.88 -18.88
N SER A 185 21.21 18.87 -20.06
CA SER A 185 21.52 19.82 -21.12
C SER A 185 21.20 21.27 -20.73
N ALA A 186 20.17 21.50 -19.92
CA ALA A 186 19.82 22.82 -19.43
C ALA A 186 20.84 23.37 -18.40
N ILE A 187 21.41 22.50 -17.57
CA ILE A 187 22.43 22.85 -16.56
C ILE A 187 23.75 23.23 -17.25
N ASP A 188 24.16 22.49 -18.29
CA ASP A 188 25.37 22.80 -19.05
C ASP A 188 25.30 24.18 -19.73
N HIS A 189 24.12 24.56 -20.23
CA HIS A 189 23.93 25.90 -20.83
C HIS A 189 24.03 27.04 -19.80
N VAL A 190 23.65 26.82 -18.55
CA VAL A 190 23.73 27.83 -17.47
C VAL A 190 25.18 28.02 -17.00
N SER A 191 25.97 26.96 -16.93
CA SER A 191 27.37 27.01 -16.48
C SER A 191 28.29 27.69 -17.49
N PHE A 192 28.00 27.64 -18.79
CA PHE A 192 28.77 28.31 -19.82
C PHE A 192 28.42 29.80 -20.05
N SER A 193 27.29 30.28 -19.53
CA SER A 193 26.90 31.69 -19.66
C SER A 193 27.40 32.60 -18.53
N SER A 194 28.09 32.04 -17.52
CA SER A 194 28.60 32.78 -16.35
C SER A 194 30.13 33.02 -16.38
N ASN A 195 30.82 32.73 -17.47
CA ASN A 195 32.19 33.12 -17.78
C ASN A 195 32.18 34.11 -18.95
#